data_3983556f420685842e57b19a20703182
#
_entry.id   3983556f420685842e57b19a20703182
#
_cell.length_a   1.000
_cell.length_b   1.000
_cell.length_c   1.000
_cell.angle_alpha   90.00
_cell.angle_beta   90.00
_cell.angle_gamma   90.00
#
_symmetry.space_group_name_H-M   'P 1'
#
loop_
_entity.id
_entity.type
_entity.pdbx_description
1 polymer ?
#
loop_
_entity_poly.entity_id
_entity_poly.type
_entity_poly.pdbx_seq_one_letter_code
_entity_poly.pdbx_strand_id
1 'polypeptide(L)'
;MEQYLISNNLVTDCYIGQYFKQQQLTAWVELNNEGIEVFRSKGRKEVIEQLKQYLAKNQENSDIPRFWLFTAKLPRDSQSKINHSDFEQACAQVQTDPIWLDSYIVEDVKVFKGRVPLDLVFFKGHFPQFPLVPGVIEVQWVIDKITEFFAEEKNILRIDNLKFQKFLRPNDELELTLKWNKEKSRMEFQLKTDNETCGKGLVVIA
;
A
#
# COMPACT_ATOMS: atom_id res chain seq x y z
N MET A 1 22.84 -10.03 -10.63
CA MET A 1 22.32 -9.47 -9.36
C MET A 1 20.86 -9.89 -9.12
N GLU A 2 19.93 -9.67 -10.05
CA GLU A 2 18.51 -10.07 -9.91
C GLU A 2 18.35 -11.54 -9.55
N GLN A 3 18.92 -12.46 -10.33
CA GLN A 3 18.86 -13.91 -10.05
C GLN A 3 19.36 -14.27 -8.65
N TYR A 4 20.33 -13.51 -8.15
CA TYR A 4 20.86 -13.72 -6.83
C TYR A 4 19.90 -13.23 -5.74
N LEU A 5 19.27 -12.05 -5.94
CA LEU A 5 18.22 -11.56 -5.04
C LEU A 5 17.01 -12.49 -5.00
N ILE A 6 16.58 -13.02 -6.13
CA ILE A 6 15.47 -13.98 -6.21
C ILE A 6 15.76 -15.28 -5.42
N SER A 7 17.03 -15.63 -5.23
CA SER A 7 17.41 -16.79 -4.40
C SER A 7 17.32 -16.52 -2.89
N ASN A 8 17.04 -15.29 -2.46
CA ASN A 8 16.82 -14.95 -1.06
C ASN A 8 15.43 -15.42 -0.60
N ASN A 9 15.35 -15.97 0.62
CA ASN A 9 14.11 -16.50 1.19
C ASN A 9 12.99 -15.48 1.44
N LEU A 10 13.25 -14.18 1.31
CA LEU A 10 12.25 -13.11 1.46
C LEU A 10 11.66 -12.62 0.12
N VAL A 11 12.23 -13.06 -1.00
CA VAL A 11 11.99 -12.48 -2.32
C VAL A 11 11.30 -13.50 -3.24
N THR A 12 10.24 -13.08 -3.90
CA THR A 12 9.61 -13.84 -5.01
C THR A 12 10.24 -13.47 -6.34
N ASP A 13 10.42 -12.17 -6.57
CA ASP A 13 10.90 -11.62 -7.83
C ASP A 13 11.54 -10.25 -7.61
N CYS A 14 12.39 -9.81 -8.53
CA CYS A 14 12.94 -8.47 -8.48
C CYS A 14 13.30 -7.95 -9.87
N TYR A 15 13.36 -6.63 -9.97
CA TYR A 15 13.92 -5.89 -11.09
C TYR A 15 14.94 -4.90 -10.55
N ILE A 16 16.10 -4.82 -11.19
CA ILE A 16 17.15 -3.87 -10.80
C ILE A 16 17.44 -2.96 -11.99
N GLY A 17 17.22 -1.68 -11.80
CA GLY A 17 17.42 -0.66 -12.82
C GLY A 17 18.08 0.58 -12.26
N GLN A 18 18.56 1.43 -13.17
CA GLN A 18 19.06 2.75 -12.83
C GLN A 18 17.93 3.75 -13.01
N TYR A 19 17.50 4.40 -11.92
CA TYR A 19 16.49 5.46 -12.01
C TYR A 19 17.13 6.73 -12.54
N PHE A 20 16.63 7.21 -13.67
CA PHE A 20 17.23 8.31 -14.45
C PHE A 20 17.50 9.58 -13.63
N LYS A 21 16.51 10.00 -12.81
CA LYS A 21 16.63 11.25 -12.02
C LYS A 21 17.69 11.20 -10.93
N GLN A 22 18.02 10.02 -10.42
CA GLN A 22 18.93 9.86 -9.30
C GLN A 22 20.27 9.23 -9.71
N GLN A 23 20.36 8.71 -10.93
CA GLN A 23 21.52 7.99 -11.46
C GLN A 23 22.06 6.89 -10.51
N GLN A 24 21.16 6.33 -9.69
CA GLN A 24 21.51 5.34 -8.68
C GLN A 24 20.78 4.04 -8.94
N LEU A 25 21.46 2.95 -8.61
CA LEU A 25 20.88 1.62 -8.74
C LEU A 25 19.73 1.45 -7.76
N THR A 26 18.56 1.07 -8.27
CA THR A 26 17.33 0.87 -7.53
C THR A 26 16.87 -0.57 -7.71
N ALA A 27 16.55 -1.25 -6.61
CA ALA A 27 15.91 -2.55 -6.62
C ALA A 27 14.39 -2.39 -6.40
N TRP A 28 13.60 -2.93 -7.31
CA TRP A 28 12.15 -3.09 -7.16
C TRP A 28 11.85 -4.55 -6.87
N VAL A 29 11.41 -4.82 -5.65
CA VAL A 29 11.38 -6.17 -5.08
C VAL A 29 9.95 -6.59 -4.77
N GLU A 30 9.56 -7.74 -5.30
CA GLU A 30 8.37 -8.48 -4.92
C GLU A 30 8.71 -9.36 -3.71
N LEU A 31 8.15 -9.03 -2.55
CA LEU A 31 8.32 -9.83 -1.35
C LEU A 31 7.37 -11.03 -1.36
N ASN A 32 7.85 -12.17 -0.89
CA ASN A 32 6.99 -13.30 -0.58
C ASN A 32 6.35 -13.14 0.81
N ASN A 33 5.56 -14.13 1.23
CA ASN A 33 4.86 -14.07 2.52
C ASN A 33 5.81 -13.92 3.71
N GLU A 34 6.99 -14.55 3.68
CA GLU A 34 8.00 -14.42 4.73
C GLU A 34 8.59 -13.01 4.75
N GLY A 35 8.90 -12.45 3.59
CA GLY A 35 9.40 -11.08 3.45
C GLY A 35 8.37 -10.05 3.92
N ILE A 36 7.10 -10.25 3.59
CA ILE A 36 6.00 -9.40 4.07
C ILE A 36 5.87 -9.49 5.59
N GLU A 37 5.98 -10.68 6.17
CA GLU A 37 5.91 -10.85 7.62
C GLU A 37 7.10 -10.18 8.34
N VAL A 38 8.31 -10.28 7.81
CA VAL A 38 9.46 -9.52 8.32
C VAL A 38 9.22 -8.01 8.21
N PHE A 39 8.67 -7.55 7.08
CA PHE A 39 8.32 -6.15 6.89
C PHE A 39 7.29 -5.68 7.95
N ARG A 40 6.27 -6.47 8.22
CA ARG A 40 5.22 -6.17 9.20
C ARG A 40 5.74 -6.18 10.64
N SER A 41 6.58 -7.12 11.00
CA SER A 41 7.04 -7.35 12.38
C SER A 41 8.29 -6.57 12.78
N LYS A 42 9.14 -6.20 11.81
CA LYS A 42 10.43 -5.54 12.07
C LYS A 42 10.62 -4.25 11.26
N GLY A 43 9.74 -3.98 10.32
CA GLY A 43 9.73 -2.78 9.50
C GLY A 43 10.60 -2.86 8.24
N ARG A 44 10.41 -1.86 7.39
CA ARG A 44 11.06 -1.73 6.08
C ARG A 44 12.58 -1.74 6.13
N LYS A 45 13.16 -1.09 7.14
CA LYS A 45 14.61 -0.98 7.30
C LYS A 45 15.26 -2.35 7.51
N GLU A 46 14.65 -3.21 8.30
CA GLU A 46 15.16 -4.55 8.56
C GLU A 46 15.19 -5.40 7.29
N VAL A 47 14.12 -5.35 6.48
CA VAL A 47 14.11 -6.05 5.18
C VAL A 47 15.25 -5.58 4.29
N ILE A 48 15.47 -4.27 4.18
CA ILE A 48 16.57 -3.71 3.39
C ILE A 48 17.92 -4.18 3.90
N GLU A 49 18.14 -4.16 5.21
CA GLU A 49 19.42 -4.58 5.78
C GLU A 49 19.71 -6.07 5.53
N GLN A 50 18.71 -6.95 5.65
CA GLN A 50 18.86 -8.37 5.35
C GLN A 50 19.19 -8.60 3.86
N LEU A 51 18.49 -7.90 2.95
CA LEU A 51 18.76 -8.03 1.51
C LEU A 51 20.15 -7.47 1.13
N LYS A 52 20.56 -6.35 1.72
CA LYS A 52 21.91 -5.81 1.54
C LYS A 52 23.00 -6.76 2.03
N GLN A 53 22.83 -7.29 3.23
CA GLN A 53 23.78 -8.27 3.79
C GLN A 53 23.87 -9.54 2.94
N TYR A 54 22.73 -9.97 2.37
CA TYR A 54 22.72 -11.11 1.46
C TYR A 54 23.49 -10.82 0.17
N LEU A 55 23.30 -9.64 -0.43
CA LEU A 55 24.04 -9.22 -1.62
C LEU A 55 25.54 -9.05 -1.33
N ALA A 56 25.91 -8.43 -0.22
CA ALA A 56 27.29 -8.15 0.14
C ALA A 56 28.18 -9.42 0.28
N LYS A 57 27.57 -10.59 0.45
CA LYS A 57 28.33 -11.86 0.52
C LYS A 57 28.91 -12.28 -0.83
N ASN A 58 28.35 -11.80 -1.95
CA ASN A 58 28.70 -12.27 -3.28
C ASN A 58 28.80 -11.15 -4.34
N GLN A 59 28.72 -9.90 -3.93
CA GLN A 59 28.79 -8.72 -4.81
C GLN A 59 29.73 -7.69 -4.21
N GLU A 60 30.39 -6.92 -5.07
CA GLU A 60 31.14 -5.75 -4.62
C GLU A 60 30.19 -4.70 -4.04
N ASN A 61 30.61 -3.97 -3.00
CA ASN A 61 29.76 -2.97 -2.33
C ASN A 61 29.28 -1.84 -3.24
N SER A 62 30.00 -1.56 -4.33
CA SER A 62 29.61 -0.56 -5.35
C SER A 62 28.34 -0.93 -6.11
N ASP A 63 28.03 -2.21 -6.19
CA ASP A 63 26.94 -2.74 -7.02
C ASP A 63 25.64 -2.97 -6.21
N ILE A 64 25.67 -2.71 -4.89
CA ILE A 64 24.48 -2.88 -4.05
C ILE A 64 23.50 -1.73 -4.28
N PRO A 65 22.21 -2.02 -4.56
CA PRO A 65 21.20 -0.99 -4.74
C PRO A 65 21.12 -0.03 -3.55
N ARG A 66 21.06 1.25 -3.82
CA ARG A 66 20.90 2.29 -2.78
C ARG A 66 19.45 2.57 -2.47
N PHE A 67 18.58 2.46 -3.48
CA PHE A 67 17.14 2.62 -3.33
C PHE A 67 16.43 1.27 -3.46
N TRP A 68 15.35 1.15 -2.74
CA TRP A 68 14.57 -0.07 -2.66
C TRP A 68 13.09 0.31 -2.75
N LEU A 69 12.37 -0.36 -3.63
CA LEU A 69 10.92 -0.31 -3.74
C LEU A 69 10.38 -1.69 -3.44
N PHE A 70 9.28 -1.76 -2.70
CA PHE A 70 8.64 -3.03 -2.35
C PHE A 70 7.23 -3.08 -2.89
N THR A 71 6.88 -4.22 -3.46
CA THR A 71 5.55 -4.50 -4.00
C THR A 71 5.09 -5.91 -3.65
N ALA A 72 3.79 -6.13 -3.65
CA ALA A 72 3.21 -7.46 -3.55
C ALA A 72 3.27 -8.23 -4.87
N LYS A 73 3.40 -7.50 -6.02
CA LYS A 73 3.54 -8.10 -7.35
C LYS A 73 4.20 -7.14 -8.31
N LEU A 74 5.19 -7.64 -9.06
CA LEU A 74 5.83 -6.89 -10.13
C LEU A 74 5.00 -6.94 -11.42
N PRO A 75 4.87 -5.83 -12.17
CA PRO A 75 4.10 -5.75 -13.40
C PRO A 75 4.87 -6.34 -14.59
N ARG A 76 4.99 -7.67 -14.63
CA ARG A 76 5.61 -8.35 -15.77
C ARG A 76 4.59 -8.54 -16.89
N ASP A 77 5.03 -8.29 -18.12
CA ASP A 77 4.25 -8.55 -19.32
C ASP A 77 4.17 -10.06 -19.65
N SER A 78 3.49 -10.40 -20.74
CA SER A 78 3.36 -11.77 -21.20
C SER A 78 4.68 -12.45 -21.60
N GLN A 79 5.76 -11.66 -21.79
CA GLN A 79 7.12 -12.13 -22.04
C GLN A 79 8.00 -12.14 -20.78
N SER A 80 7.37 -11.97 -19.60
CA SER A 80 8.05 -11.89 -18.30
C SER A 80 9.02 -10.70 -18.17
N LYS A 81 8.83 -9.66 -18.95
CA LYS A 81 9.65 -8.43 -18.90
C LYS A 81 8.95 -7.34 -18.09
N ILE A 82 9.74 -6.49 -17.47
CA ILE A 82 9.26 -5.23 -16.88
C ILE A 82 9.54 -4.11 -17.87
N ASN A 83 8.51 -3.33 -18.16
CA ASN A 83 8.67 -2.13 -18.97
C ASN A 83 9.44 -1.07 -18.18
N HIS A 84 10.44 -0.46 -18.81
CA HIS A 84 11.24 0.57 -18.16
C HIS A 84 10.41 1.78 -17.73
N SER A 85 9.35 2.12 -18.48
CA SER A 85 8.44 3.20 -18.10
C SER A 85 7.68 2.90 -16.79
N ASP A 86 7.29 1.63 -16.56
CA ASP A 86 6.60 1.22 -15.33
C ASP A 86 7.55 1.33 -14.13
N PHE A 87 8.82 0.96 -14.32
CA PHE A 87 9.85 1.12 -13.31
C PHE A 87 10.11 2.60 -12.98
N GLU A 88 10.26 3.46 -14.00
CA GLU A 88 10.44 4.91 -13.83
C GLU A 88 9.24 5.53 -13.09
N GLN A 89 8.03 5.13 -13.44
CA GLN A 89 6.81 5.57 -12.76
C GLN A 89 6.79 5.12 -11.30
N ALA A 90 7.11 3.86 -11.01
CA ALA A 90 7.19 3.35 -9.64
C ALA A 90 8.23 4.10 -8.81
N CYS A 91 9.39 4.43 -9.40
CA CYS A 91 10.43 5.23 -8.73
C CYS A 91 9.98 6.68 -8.45
N ALA A 92 9.16 7.26 -9.33
CA ALA A 92 8.70 8.64 -9.21
C ALA A 92 7.49 8.79 -8.27
N GLN A 93 6.70 7.74 -8.12
CA GLN A 93 5.44 7.77 -7.39
C GLN A 93 5.66 7.76 -5.87
N VAL A 94 4.97 8.67 -5.18
CA VAL A 94 4.82 8.61 -3.72
C VAL A 94 3.50 7.90 -3.44
N GLN A 95 3.58 6.73 -2.82
CA GLN A 95 2.38 5.93 -2.52
C GLN A 95 1.69 6.47 -1.27
N THR A 96 0.52 7.08 -1.45
CA THR A 96 -0.32 7.68 -0.38
C THR A 96 -1.62 6.92 -0.15
N ASP A 97 -2.05 6.14 -1.15
CA ASP A 97 -3.38 5.54 -1.22
C ASP A 97 -3.31 4.02 -1.32
N PRO A 98 -4.40 3.31 -0.96
CA PRO A 98 -4.54 1.91 -1.26
C PRO A 98 -4.48 1.66 -2.78
N ILE A 99 -4.03 0.49 -3.14
CA ILE A 99 -4.20 -0.04 -4.50
C ILE A 99 -5.63 -0.55 -4.59
N TRP A 100 -6.52 0.27 -5.17
CA TRP A 100 -7.91 -0.13 -5.39
C TRP A 100 -7.98 -1.11 -6.55
N LEU A 101 -8.58 -2.28 -6.32
CA LEU A 101 -8.59 -3.41 -7.26
C LEU A 101 -9.94 -3.58 -7.93
N ASP A 102 -11.02 -3.32 -7.19
CA ASP A 102 -12.39 -3.56 -7.65
C ASP A 102 -13.39 -2.66 -6.93
N SER A 103 -14.54 -2.42 -7.55
CA SER A 103 -15.68 -1.77 -6.90
C SER A 103 -17.00 -2.23 -7.49
N TYR A 104 -17.98 -2.45 -6.65
CA TYR A 104 -19.33 -2.89 -7.05
C TYR A 104 -20.39 -2.35 -6.10
N ILE A 105 -21.66 -2.52 -6.48
CA ILE A 105 -22.80 -2.15 -5.66
C ILE A 105 -23.60 -3.41 -5.32
N VAL A 106 -23.89 -3.58 -4.05
CA VAL A 106 -24.81 -4.62 -3.55
C VAL A 106 -25.93 -3.94 -2.84
N GLU A 107 -27.16 -4.09 -3.37
CA GLU A 107 -28.34 -3.36 -2.90
C GLU A 107 -28.11 -1.83 -2.95
N ASP A 108 -27.95 -1.17 -1.79
CA ASP A 108 -27.72 0.27 -1.65
C ASP A 108 -26.31 0.58 -1.06
N VAL A 109 -25.44 -0.42 -1.02
CA VAL A 109 -24.08 -0.31 -0.48
C VAL A 109 -23.06 -0.32 -1.61
N LYS A 110 -22.24 0.73 -1.72
CA LYS A 110 -21.06 0.73 -2.59
C LYS A 110 -19.90 0.08 -1.85
N VAL A 111 -19.28 -0.89 -2.49
CA VAL A 111 -18.13 -1.65 -1.95
C VAL A 111 -16.90 -1.34 -2.80
N PHE A 112 -15.79 -1.05 -2.16
CA PHE A 112 -14.46 -0.93 -2.78
C PHE A 112 -13.55 -1.98 -2.16
N LYS A 113 -12.86 -2.73 -3.01
CA LYS A 113 -11.81 -3.66 -2.57
C LYS A 113 -10.45 -3.16 -2.97
N GLY A 114 -9.49 -3.32 -2.10
CA GLY A 114 -8.14 -2.85 -2.33
C GLY A 114 -7.12 -3.56 -1.48
N ARG A 115 -5.89 -3.06 -1.53
CA ARG A 115 -4.76 -3.56 -0.77
C ARG A 115 -3.90 -2.41 -0.26
N VAL A 116 -3.46 -2.49 0.97
CA VAL A 116 -2.51 -1.53 1.54
C VAL A 116 -1.13 -1.77 0.91
N PRO A 117 -0.54 -0.80 0.19
CA PRO A 117 0.76 -1.00 -0.44
C PRO A 117 1.87 -1.16 0.61
N LEU A 118 2.93 -1.93 0.25
CA LEU A 118 4.09 -2.11 1.12
C LEU A 118 4.88 -0.81 1.32
N ASP A 119 5.00 0.01 0.27
CA ASP A 119 5.76 1.28 0.31
C ASP A 119 4.88 2.51 0.61
N LEU A 120 3.77 2.32 1.34
CA LEU A 120 2.95 3.46 1.79
C LEU A 120 3.82 4.46 2.56
N VAL A 121 3.80 5.73 2.14
CA VAL A 121 4.72 6.76 2.66
C VAL A 121 4.61 6.97 4.17
N PHE A 122 3.43 6.78 4.72
CA PHE A 122 3.14 6.99 6.15
C PHE A 122 3.83 5.97 7.07
N PHE A 123 4.26 4.81 6.56
CA PHE A 123 5.01 3.84 7.35
C PHE A 123 6.40 4.32 7.78
N LYS A 124 6.94 5.36 7.13
CA LYS A 124 8.26 5.93 7.49
C LYS A 124 8.25 6.65 8.83
N GLY A 125 7.11 7.24 9.20
CA GLY A 125 6.97 8.04 10.42
C GLY A 125 6.05 7.43 11.48
N HIS A 126 5.29 6.37 11.14
CA HIS A 126 4.29 5.79 12.03
C HIS A 126 4.67 4.35 12.39
N PHE A 127 5.41 4.25 13.48
CA PHE A 127 6.02 3.05 14.06
C PHE A 127 6.90 2.28 13.07
N PRO A 128 8.12 2.78 12.75
CA PRO A 128 8.98 2.17 11.72
C PRO A 128 9.29 0.68 11.91
N GLN A 129 9.26 0.16 13.15
CA GLN A 129 9.46 -1.25 13.47
C GLN A 129 8.16 -2.05 13.54
N PHE A 130 7.02 -1.38 13.54
CA PHE A 130 5.69 -1.97 13.53
C PHE A 130 4.78 -1.11 12.66
N PRO A 131 5.00 -1.11 11.34
CA PRO A 131 4.29 -0.21 10.45
C PRO A 131 2.78 -0.46 10.47
N LEU A 132 2.03 0.62 10.59
CA LEU A 132 0.57 0.63 10.52
C LEU A 132 0.06 1.91 9.85
N VAL A 133 -1.15 1.86 9.31
CA VAL A 133 -1.80 3.02 8.71
C VAL A 133 -2.32 3.91 9.83
N PRO A 134 -1.97 5.22 9.84
CA PRO A 134 -2.57 6.17 10.78
C PRO A 134 -4.09 6.28 10.56
N GLY A 135 -4.88 6.29 11.64
CA GLY A 135 -6.33 6.40 11.52
C GLY A 135 -6.82 7.64 10.77
N VAL A 136 -6.08 8.76 10.84
CA VAL A 136 -6.40 9.96 10.05
C VAL A 136 -6.27 9.71 8.54
N ILE A 137 -5.36 8.85 8.13
CA ILE A 137 -5.17 8.47 6.72
C ILE A 137 -6.28 7.52 6.28
N GLU A 138 -6.71 6.58 7.14
CA GLU A 138 -7.89 5.75 6.86
C GLU A 138 -9.13 6.61 6.62
N VAL A 139 -9.33 7.66 7.43
CA VAL A 139 -10.43 8.62 7.25
C VAL A 139 -10.27 9.39 5.94
N GLN A 140 -9.07 9.82 5.57
CA GLN A 140 -8.83 10.52 4.30
C GLN A 140 -9.24 9.63 3.11
N TRP A 141 -8.85 8.35 3.10
CA TRP A 141 -9.25 7.42 2.04
C TRP A 141 -10.78 7.25 1.94
N VAL A 142 -11.46 7.25 3.09
CA VAL A 142 -12.94 7.22 3.12
C VAL A 142 -13.52 8.48 2.50
N ILE A 143 -12.99 9.65 2.86
CA ILE A 143 -13.45 10.96 2.31
C ILE A 143 -13.24 11.01 0.80
N ASP A 144 -12.10 10.57 0.31
CA ASP A 144 -11.79 10.54 -1.12
C ASP A 144 -12.78 9.65 -1.89
N LYS A 145 -13.13 8.48 -1.33
CA LYS A 145 -14.13 7.58 -1.93
C LYS A 145 -15.56 8.10 -1.81
N ILE A 146 -15.89 8.86 -0.79
CA ILE A 146 -17.19 9.57 -0.71
C ILE A 146 -17.27 10.64 -1.79
N THR A 147 -16.22 11.40 -2.01
CA THR A 147 -16.16 12.41 -3.07
C THR A 147 -16.31 11.77 -4.45
N GLU A 148 -15.62 10.66 -4.69
CA GLU A 148 -15.77 9.86 -5.92
C GLU A 148 -17.21 9.32 -6.08
N PHE A 149 -17.83 8.85 -5.00
CA PHE A 149 -19.21 8.32 -5.02
C PHE A 149 -20.22 9.35 -5.49
N PHE A 150 -20.11 10.60 -5.06
CA PHE A 150 -21.05 11.67 -5.45
C PHE A 150 -20.72 12.28 -6.82
N ALA A 151 -19.53 12.08 -7.39
CA ALA A 151 -19.03 12.74 -8.60
C ALA A 151 -19.10 14.29 -8.55
N GLU A 152 -19.33 14.87 -7.37
CA GLU A 152 -19.41 16.29 -7.09
C GLU A 152 -18.75 16.59 -5.75
N GLU A 153 -18.20 17.79 -5.58
CA GLU A 153 -17.76 18.25 -4.27
C GLU A 153 -18.95 18.33 -3.31
N LYS A 154 -18.89 17.55 -2.26
CA LYS A 154 -19.85 17.59 -1.15
C LYS A 154 -19.20 18.22 0.08
N ASN A 155 -19.95 19.07 0.75
CA ASN A 155 -19.47 19.71 1.97
C ASN A 155 -19.56 18.74 3.14
N ILE A 156 -18.42 18.19 3.56
CA ILE A 156 -18.34 17.34 4.74
C ILE A 156 -18.34 18.24 5.96
N LEU A 157 -19.38 18.11 6.79
CA LEU A 157 -19.55 18.94 7.98
C LEU A 157 -18.80 18.38 9.19
N ARG A 158 -18.90 17.06 9.39
CA ARG A 158 -18.27 16.37 10.52
C ARG A 158 -18.36 14.86 10.34
N ILE A 159 -17.63 14.15 11.19
CA ILE A 159 -17.70 12.69 11.31
C ILE A 159 -18.19 12.34 12.70
N ASP A 160 -19.29 11.62 12.77
CA ASP A 160 -19.90 11.14 14.02
C ASP A 160 -19.54 9.66 14.25
N ASN A 161 -19.49 9.27 15.53
CA ASN A 161 -19.29 7.85 15.94
C ASN A 161 -18.05 7.17 15.34
N LEU A 162 -17.00 7.95 15.07
CA LEU A 162 -15.74 7.41 14.56
C LEU A 162 -15.12 6.44 15.58
N LYS A 163 -14.84 5.22 15.13
CA LYS A 163 -14.21 4.17 15.95
C LYS A 163 -13.16 3.44 15.13
N PHE A 164 -11.98 3.26 15.73
CA PHE A 164 -10.93 2.38 15.23
C PHE A 164 -10.84 1.14 16.14
N GLN A 165 -10.68 -0.04 15.56
CA GLN A 165 -10.74 -1.33 16.27
C GLN A 165 -9.52 -2.21 15.96
N LYS A 166 -9.15 -2.35 14.69
CA LYS A 166 -7.99 -3.11 14.22
C LYS A 166 -7.12 -2.22 13.38
N PHE A 167 -5.81 -2.39 13.46
CA PHE A 167 -4.87 -1.65 12.62
C PHE A 167 -4.79 -2.24 11.22
N LEU A 168 -4.77 -1.36 10.22
CA LEU A 168 -4.36 -1.73 8.87
C LEU A 168 -2.84 -1.77 8.77
N ARG A 169 -2.33 -2.83 8.19
CA ARG A 169 -0.91 -3.16 8.10
C ARG A 169 -0.45 -3.23 6.63
N PRO A 170 0.88 -3.16 6.38
CA PRO A 170 1.40 -3.40 5.04
C PRO A 170 0.86 -4.68 4.42
N ASN A 171 0.42 -4.61 3.17
CA ASN A 171 -0.15 -5.68 2.37
C ASN A 171 -1.52 -6.24 2.83
N ASP A 172 -2.18 -5.63 3.82
CA ASP A 172 -3.54 -6.04 4.17
C ASP A 172 -4.49 -5.84 2.98
N GLU A 173 -5.34 -6.84 2.74
CA GLU A 173 -6.51 -6.67 1.89
C GLU A 173 -7.52 -5.82 2.64
N LEU A 174 -8.08 -4.84 1.97
CA LEU A 174 -9.05 -3.95 2.58
C LEU A 174 -10.35 -3.92 1.80
N GLU A 175 -11.45 -3.80 2.52
CA GLU A 175 -12.78 -3.59 1.99
C GLU A 175 -13.37 -2.34 2.65
N LEU A 176 -13.74 -1.36 1.83
CA LEU A 176 -14.47 -0.18 2.25
C LEU A 176 -15.92 -0.27 1.76
N THR A 177 -16.86 -0.18 2.66
CA THR A 177 -18.28 -0.09 2.34
C THR A 177 -18.81 1.31 2.62
N LEU A 178 -19.61 1.86 1.69
CA LEU A 178 -20.30 3.14 1.81
C LEU A 178 -21.79 2.93 1.63
N LYS A 179 -22.57 3.35 2.62
CA LYS A 179 -24.04 3.33 2.58
C LYS A 179 -24.60 4.73 2.75
N TRP A 180 -25.25 5.24 1.70
CA TRP A 180 -25.84 6.58 1.73
C TRP A 180 -27.25 6.58 2.32
N ASN A 181 -27.48 7.40 3.34
CA ASN A 181 -28.80 7.69 3.86
C ASN A 181 -29.21 9.10 3.45
N LYS A 182 -30.03 9.20 2.40
CA LYS A 182 -30.48 10.49 1.82
C LYS A 182 -31.32 11.31 2.80
N GLU A 183 -32.20 10.68 3.57
CA GLU A 183 -33.10 11.38 4.50
C GLU A 183 -32.34 12.09 5.62
N LYS A 184 -31.23 11.48 6.07
CA LYS A 184 -30.40 12.01 7.15
C LYS A 184 -29.16 12.75 6.66
N SER A 185 -28.95 12.88 5.35
CA SER A 185 -27.74 13.45 4.74
C SER A 185 -26.46 12.88 5.37
N ARG A 186 -26.38 11.54 5.49
CA ARG A 186 -25.26 10.84 6.13
C ARG A 186 -24.76 9.67 5.31
N MET A 187 -23.44 9.56 5.22
CA MET A 187 -22.77 8.39 4.66
C MET A 187 -22.24 7.53 5.81
N GLU A 188 -22.78 6.34 5.96
CA GLU A 188 -22.20 5.32 6.84
C GLU A 188 -21.04 4.65 6.12
N PHE A 189 -19.91 4.52 6.79
CA PHE A 189 -18.77 3.79 6.26
C PHE A 189 -18.28 2.72 7.22
N GLN A 190 -17.72 1.66 6.65
CA GLN A 190 -16.99 0.64 7.38
C GLN A 190 -15.78 0.19 6.56
N LEU A 191 -14.61 0.22 7.19
CA LEU A 191 -13.36 -0.27 6.65
C LEU A 191 -12.97 -1.58 7.36
N LYS A 192 -12.66 -2.62 6.58
CA LYS A 192 -12.37 -3.97 7.08
C LYS A 192 -11.08 -4.54 6.49
N THR A 193 -10.46 -5.43 7.24
CA THR A 193 -9.45 -6.39 6.75
C THR A 193 -9.72 -7.74 7.40
N ASP A 194 -9.54 -8.86 6.66
CA ASP A 194 -9.79 -10.22 7.14
C ASP A 194 -11.16 -10.39 7.81
N ASN A 195 -12.20 -9.75 7.29
CA ASN A 195 -13.56 -9.70 7.86
C ASN A 195 -13.68 -9.00 9.23
N GLU A 196 -12.62 -8.39 9.76
CA GLU A 196 -12.64 -7.61 10.98
C GLU A 196 -12.70 -6.12 10.70
N THR A 197 -13.44 -5.38 11.51
CA THR A 197 -13.57 -3.93 11.36
C THR A 197 -12.29 -3.22 11.79
N CYS A 198 -11.71 -2.41 10.91
CA CYS A 198 -10.61 -1.50 11.21
C CYS A 198 -11.15 -0.15 11.66
N GLY A 199 -11.96 0.48 10.83
CA GLY A 199 -12.58 1.77 11.12
C GLY A 199 -14.04 1.79 10.71
N LYS A 200 -14.85 2.59 11.41
CA LYS A 200 -16.25 2.88 11.04
C LYS A 200 -16.70 4.21 11.58
N GLY A 201 -17.70 4.80 10.93
CA GLY A 201 -18.29 6.06 11.35
C GLY A 201 -19.40 6.53 10.44
N LEU A 202 -19.89 7.74 10.73
CA LEU A 202 -20.94 8.41 9.98
C LEU A 202 -20.42 9.76 9.52
N VAL A 203 -20.31 9.97 8.21
CA VAL A 203 -19.94 11.26 7.62
C VAL A 203 -21.21 12.06 7.35
N VAL A 204 -21.34 13.22 7.99
CA VAL A 204 -22.45 14.14 7.80
C VAL A 204 -22.12 15.10 6.67
N ILE A 205 -23.03 15.20 5.70
CA ILE A 205 -22.82 15.93 4.44
C ILE A 205 -23.91 17.00 4.31
N ALA A 206 -23.52 18.22 3.90
CA ALA A 206 -24.46 19.32 3.62
C ALA A 206 -25.06 19.18 2.22
#